data_81913e8611983db2af1d0cd45699142d
#
_entry.id   81913e8611983db2af1d0cd45699142d
#
_cell.length_a   1.000
_cell.length_b   1.000
_cell.length_c   1.000
_cell.angle_alpha   90.00
_cell.angle_beta   90.00
_cell.angle_gamma   90.00
#
_symmetry.space_group_name_H-M   'P 1'
#
loop_
_entity.id
_entity.type
_entity.pdbx_description
1 polymer ?
#
loop_
_entity_poly.entity_id
_entity_poly.type
_entity_poly.pdbx_seq_one_letter_code
_entity_poly.pdbx_strand_id
1 'polypeptide(L)'
;VINGAAGTGKTLIAVEKARRHALNGESVLFLCYNAELKKYLACRYENPNIHFMTLDGYACRICGTAVSNYAKAKEKLKDYAAFYSFPYDHVIVDEGQDFGRDGIENAKLLELLHDAVLADAESKASFYVFYDELQSVQTDWVPKFILNAECRLTLHRNCRNTENISETATSLLKKSENRTFLLTAGAITGKIPCLHFCEDVGSSI
;
A
#
# COMPACT_ATOMS: atom_id res chain seq x y z
N VAL A 1 -1.24 0.80 -10.81
CA VAL A 1 -0.53 1.35 -9.65
C VAL A 1 -1.02 2.75 -9.37
N ILE A 2 -1.27 3.07 -8.10
CA ILE A 2 -1.77 4.38 -7.66
C ILE A 2 -0.72 5.01 -6.73
N ASN A 3 -0.08 6.07 -7.20
CA ASN A 3 0.87 6.87 -6.43
C ASN A 3 0.18 8.06 -5.77
N GLY A 4 0.65 8.48 -4.62
CA GLY A 4 0.16 9.70 -3.97
C GLY A 4 0.89 9.96 -2.66
N ALA A 5 1.16 11.22 -2.38
CA ALA A 5 1.75 11.61 -1.11
C ALA A 5 0.82 11.32 0.08
N ALA A 6 1.36 11.40 1.30
CA ALA A 6 0.57 11.30 2.52
C ALA A 6 -0.62 12.29 2.50
N GLY A 7 -1.79 11.81 2.91
CA GLY A 7 -3.00 12.64 2.97
C GLY A 7 -3.78 12.80 1.66
N THR A 8 -3.39 12.14 0.56
CA THR A 8 -4.10 12.19 -0.73
C THR A 8 -5.31 11.25 -0.83
N GLY A 9 -5.59 10.46 0.21
CA GLY A 9 -6.75 9.57 0.26
C GLY A 9 -6.53 8.16 -0.31
N LYS A 10 -5.29 7.72 -0.50
CA LYS A 10 -4.93 6.37 -1.01
C LYS A 10 -5.76 5.25 -0.39
N THR A 11 -5.69 5.10 0.94
CA THR A 11 -6.41 4.06 1.68
C THR A 11 -7.93 4.10 1.46
N LEU A 12 -8.53 5.31 1.40
CA LEU A 12 -9.97 5.45 1.16
C LEU A 12 -10.36 4.97 -0.25
N ILE A 13 -9.56 5.31 -1.25
CA ILE A 13 -9.76 4.86 -2.63
C ILE A 13 -9.56 3.35 -2.73
N ALA A 14 -8.54 2.80 -2.04
CA ALA A 14 -8.27 1.37 -1.98
C ALA A 14 -9.47 0.59 -1.41
N VAL A 15 -10.01 1.06 -0.28
CA VAL A 15 -11.18 0.46 0.37
C VAL A 15 -12.43 0.57 -0.51
N GLU A 16 -12.67 1.73 -1.13
CA GLU A 16 -13.81 1.91 -2.02
C GLU A 16 -13.71 0.99 -3.25
N LYS A 17 -12.50 0.79 -3.77
CA LYS A 17 -12.27 -0.16 -4.86
C LYS A 17 -12.59 -1.58 -4.43
N ALA A 18 -12.13 -2.01 -3.24
CA ALA A 18 -12.47 -3.33 -2.68
C ALA A 18 -13.97 -3.52 -2.52
N ARG A 19 -14.67 -2.51 -1.99
CA ARG A 19 -16.13 -2.55 -1.82
C ARG A 19 -16.87 -2.70 -3.13
N ARG A 20 -16.45 -2.00 -4.18
CA ARG A 20 -17.08 -2.12 -5.51
C ARG A 20 -16.93 -3.52 -6.09
N HIS A 21 -15.78 -4.13 -5.98
CA HIS A 21 -15.57 -5.52 -6.36
C HIS A 21 -16.45 -6.47 -5.55
N ALA A 22 -16.46 -6.31 -4.23
CA ALA A 22 -17.27 -7.15 -3.35
C ALA A 22 -18.78 -7.03 -3.60
N LEU A 23 -19.28 -5.85 -4.00
CA LEU A 23 -20.67 -5.64 -4.40
C LEU A 23 -21.04 -6.39 -5.69
N ASN A 24 -20.07 -6.66 -6.56
CA ASN A 24 -20.24 -7.48 -7.76
C ASN A 24 -20.14 -8.99 -7.44
N GLY A 25 -19.97 -9.38 -6.17
CA GLY A 25 -19.76 -10.77 -5.75
C GLY A 25 -18.33 -11.28 -5.93
N GLU A 26 -17.38 -10.39 -6.30
CA GLU A 26 -15.98 -10.73 -6.53
C GLU A 26 -15.22 -10.78 -5.20
N SER A 27 -14.28 -11.73 -5.07
CA SER A 27 -13.47 -11.92 -3.87
C SER A 27 -12.22 -11.04 -3.89
N VAL A 28 -11.95 -10.35 -2.78
CA VAL A 28 -10.84 -9.40 -2.67
C VAL A 28 -9.92 -9.76 -1.51
N LEU A 29 -8.63 -9.90 -1.79
CA LEU A 29 -7.58 -9.87 -0.79
C LEU A 29 -7.08 -8.42 -0.63
N PHE A 30 -7.28 -7.84 0.56
CA PHE A 30 -6.79 -6.51 0.89
C PHE A 30 -5.59 -6.61 1.85
N LEU A 31 -4.41 -6.28 1.37
CA LEU A 31 -3.17 -6.33 2.15
C LEU A 31 -2.86 -4.97 2.76
N CYS A 32 -2.75 -4.95 4.09
CA CYS A 32 -2.29 -3.81 4.88
C CYS A 32 -0.91 -4.13 5.45
N TYR A 33 0.00 -3.15 5.44
CA TYR A 33 1.27 -3.31 6.15
C TYR A 33 1.05 -3.31 7.68
N ASN A 34 0.27 -2.38 8.19
CA ASN A 34 0.03 -2.17 9.61
C ASN A 34 -1.13 -3.04 10.14
N ALA A 35 -0.85 -3.84 11.19
CA ALA A 35 -1.84 -4.73 11.81
C ALA A 35 -3.01 -3.98 12.47
N GLU A 36 -2.79 -2.80 13.05
CA GLU A 36 -3.85 -1.99 13.66
C GLU A 36 -4.76 -1.38 12.58
N LEU A 37 -4.18 -0.89 11.48
CA LEU A 37 -4.96 -0.44 10.32
C LEU A 37 -5.82 -1.58 9.78
N LYS A 38 -5.25 -2.79 9.64
CA LYS A 38 -5.98 -3.99 9.19
C LYS A 38 -7.18 -4.28 10.11
N LYS A 39 -7.00 -4.24 11.43
CA LYS A 39 -8.09 -4.47 12.40
C LYS A 39 -9.20 -3.42 12.25
N TYR A 40 -8.80 -2.14 12.15
CA TYR A 40 -9.74 -1.04 11.95
C TYR A 40 -10.56 -1.22 10.67
N LEU A 41 -9.89 -1.51 9.54
CA LEU A 41 -10.56 -1.67 8.25
C LEU A 41 -11.48 -2.88 8.23
N ALA A 42 -11.06 -4.01 8.81
CA ALA A 42 -11.86 -5.22 8.89
C ALA A 42 -13.15 -5.01 9.73
N CYS A 43 -13.05 -4.26 10.82
CA CYS A 43 -14.21 -3.92 11.65
C CYS A 43 -15.13 -2.90 10.96
N ARG A 44 -14.56 -1.87 10.33
CA ARG A 44 -15.32 -0.75 9.75
C ARG A 44 -16.00 -1.09 8.43
N TYR A 45 -15.40 -1.99 7.65
CA TYR A 45 -15.81 -2.36 6.29
C TYR A 45 -16.03 -3.88 6.17
N GLU A 46 -16.65 -4.47 7.19
CA GLU A 46 -16.96 -5.89 7.21
C GLU A 46 -17.76 -6.30 5.96
N ASN A 47 -17.24 -7.28 5.24
CA ASN A 47 -17.87 -7.86 4.06
C ASN A 47 -17.30 -9.27 3.83
N PRO A 48 -18.12 -10.30 3.59
CA PRO A 48 -17.66 -11.67 3.40
C PRO A 48 -16.72 -11.86 2.21
N ASN A 49 -16.79 -10.97 1.21
CA ASN A 49 -15.97 -11.03 0.01
C ASN A 49 -14.68 -10.20 0.13
N ILE A 50 -14.43 -9.49 1.25
CA ILE A 50 -13.19 -8.72 1.46
C ILE A 50 -12.41 -9.33 2.61
N HIS A 51 -11.20 -9.81 2.33
CA HIS A 51 -10.30 -10.35 3.34
C HIS A 51 -9.17 -9.39 3.65
N PHE A 52 -9.30 -8.63 4.73
CA PHE A 52 -8.24 -7.73 5.22
C PHE A 52 -7.16 -8.53 5.96
N MET A 53 -5.92 -8.49 5.48
CA MET A 53 -4.80 -9.23 6.06
C MET A 53 -3.52 -8.39 6.06
N THR A 54 -2.58 -8.76 6.95
CA THR A 54 -1.16 -8.41 6.76
C THR A 54 -0.51 -9.45 5.86
N LEU A 55 0.68 -9.17 5.33
CA LEU A 55 1.40 -10.13 4.50
C LEU A 55 1.76 -11.40 5.30
N ASP A 56 2.18 -11.25 6.57
CA ASP A 56 2.39 -12.36 7.49
C ASP A 56 1.12 -13.19 7.71
N GLY A 57 0.00 -12.51 7.98
CA GLY A 57 -1.29 -13.16 8.15
C GLY A 57 -1.73 -13.93 6.90
N TYR A 58 -1.45 -13.39 5.72
CA TYR A 58 -1.69 -14.07 4.47
C TYR A 58 -0.78 -15.29 4.30
N ALA A 59 0.53 -15.17 4.58
CA ALA A 59 1.47 -16.29 4.55
C ALA A 59 1.05 -17.42 5.51
N CYS A 60 0.64 -17.08 6.73
CA CYS A 60 0.09 -18.04 7.69
C CYS A 60 -1.14 -18.77 7.11
N ARG A 61 -2.06 -18.03 6.53
CA ARG A 61 -3.31 -18.57 5.98
C ARG A 61 -3.07 -19.57 4.85
N ILE A 62 -2.25 -19.22 3.85
CA ILE A 62 -2.01 -20.10 2.70
C ILE A 62 -1.17 -21.33 3.06
N CYS A 63 -0.34 -21.23 4.11
CA CYS A 63 0.47 -22.34 4.61
C CYS A 63 -0.28 -23.23 5.61
N GLY A 64 -1.38 -22.75 6.18
CA GLY A 64 -2.08 -23.42 7.28
C GLY A 64 -1.26 -23.49 8.56
N THR A 65 -0.48 -22.43 8.86
CA THR A 65 0.47 -22.37 10.00
C THR A 65 0.15 -21.18 10.90
N ALA A 66 0.46 -21.29 12.20
CA ALA A 66 0.29 -20.20 13.16
C ALA A 66 1.43 -19.16 13.07
N VAL A 67 2.56 -19.53 12.49
CA VAL A 67 3.72 -18.66 12.29
C VAL A 67 3.98 -18.52 10.79
N SER A 68 4.31 -17.33 10.34
CA SER A 68 4.60 -17.04 8.94
C SER A 68 5.79 -17.87 8.43
N ASN A 69 5.58 -18.56 7.31
CA ASN A 69 6.61 -19.32 6.62
C ASN A 69 6.68 -18.86 5.16
N TYR A 70 7.53 -17.89 4.90
CA TYR A 70 7.67 -17.27 3.59
C TYR A 70 8.17 -18.24 2.51
N ALA A 71 9.04 -19.20 2.85
CA ALA A 71 9.52 -20.19 1.88
C ALA A 71 8.36 -21.05 1.38
N LYS A 72 7.58 -21.62 2.30
CA LYS A 72 6.37 -22.41 1.96
C LYS A 72 5.33 -21.57 1.26
N ALA A 73 5.14 -20.32 1.68
CA ALA A 73 4.19 -19.41 1.03
C ALA A 73 4.57 -19.13 -0.42
N LYS A 74 5.86 -18.95 -0.73
CA LYS A 74 6.36 -18.77 -2.10
C LYS A 74 6.13 -20.00 -2.97
N GLU A 75 6.32 -21.21 -2.45
CA GLU A 75 6.01 -22.45 -3.17
C GLU A 75 4.52 -22.52 -3.51
N LYS A 76 3.65 -22.22 -2.54
CA LYS A 76 2.21 -22.16 -2.76
C LYS A 76 1.78 -21.14 -3.81
N LEU A 77 2.40 -19.97 -3.84
CA LEU A 77 2.11 -18.96 -4.86
C LEU A 77 2.55 -19.41 -6.26
N LYS A 78 3.68 -20.13 -6.36
CA LYS A 78 4.12 -20.73 -7.63
C LYS A 78 3.14 -21.79 -8.11
N ASP A 79 2.62 -22.62 -7.19
CA ASP A 79 1.58 -23.61 -7.51
C ASP A 79 0.31 -22.92 -8.03
N TYR A 80 -0.15 -21.86 -7.35
CA TYR A 80 -1.31 -21.08 -7.80
C TYR A 80 -1.12 -20.49 -9.20
N ALA A 81 0.07 -19.95 -9.50
CA ALA A 81 0.39 -19.45 -10.83
C ALA A 81 0.39 -20.59 -11.88
N ALA A 82 1.00 -21.73 -11.56
CA ALA A 82 1.13 -22.86 -12.48
C ALA A 82 -0.22 -23.52 -12.80
N PHE A 83 -1.15 -23.54 -11.85
CA PHE A 83 -2.45 -24.18 -11.99
C PHE A 83 -3.62 -23.21 -12.18
N TYR A 84 -3.36 -21.91 -12.32
CA TYR A 84 -4.38 -20.85 -12.46
C TYR A 84 -5.46 -20.93 -11.37
N SER A 85 -5.05 -21.24 -10.14
CA SER A 85 -5.95 -21.58 -9.03
C SER A 85 -5.89 -20.56 -7.88
N PHE A 86 -5.51 -19.31 -8.17
CA PHE A 86 -5.45 -18.28 -7.15
C PHE A 86 -6.85 -18.02 -6.56
N PRO A 87 -7.00 -17.99 -5.22
CA PRO A 87 -8.30 -18.04 -4.57
C PRO A 87 -9.03 -16.70 -4.47
N TYR A 88 -8.50 -15.63 -5.04
CA TYR A 88 -9.11 -14.31 -5.05
C TYR A 88 -9.16 -13.75 -6.46
N ASP A 89 -10.27 -13.04 -6.77
CA ASP A 89 -10.42 -12.36 -8.05
C ASP A 89 -9.54 -11.10 -8.12
N HIS A 90 -9.36 -10.41 -6.99
CA HIS A 90 -8.61 -9.17 -6.94
C HIS A 90 -7.70 -9.09 -5.72
N VAL A 91 -6.56 -8.44 -5.90
CA VAL A 91 -5.65 -8.08 -4.80
C VAL A 91 -5.45 -6.58 -4.75
N ILE A 92 -5.57 -6.02 -3.56
CA ILE A 92 -5.32 -4.62 -3.27
C ILE A 92 -4.25 -4.53 -2.20
N VAL A 93 -3.17 -3.81 -2.47
CA VAL A 93 -2.06 -3.57 -1.55
C VAL A 93 -2.06 -2.10 -1.15
N ASP A 94 -2.24 -1.81 0.12
CA ASP A 94 -2.13 -0.46 0.69
C ASP A 94 -0.76 -0.27 1.35
N GLU A 95 -0.19 0.93 1.26
CA GLU A 95 1.16 1.28 1.71
C GLU A 95 2.26 0.39 1.08
N GLY A 96 2.17 0.20 -0.23
CA GLY A 96 3.06 -0.70 -1.00
C GLY A 96 4.55 -0.46 -0.81
N GLN A 97 4.98 0.77 -0.49
CA GLN A 97 6.38 1.11 -0.22
C GLN A 97 6.93 0.45 1.05
N ASP A 98 6.07 0.10 2.00
CA ASP A 98 6.51 -0.46 3.28
C ASP A 98 6.86 -1.96 3.20
N PHE A 99 6.35 -2.67 2.20
CA PHE A 99 6.57 -4.11 2.06
C PHE A 99 8.01 -4.51 1.70
N GLY A 100 8.87 -3.56 1.36
CA GLY A 100 10.32 -3.79 1.17
C GLY A 100 11.18 -3.44 2.38
N ARG A 101 10.62 -2.81 3.43
CA ARG A 101 11.39 -2.30 4.58
C ARG A 101 11.94 -3.40 5.47
N ASP A 102 11.17 -4.48 5.67
CA ASP A 102 11.53 -5.59 6.57
C ASP A 102 12.35 -6.68 5.86
N GLY A 103 12.84 -6.38 4.68
CA GLY A 103 13.73 -7.26 3.93
C GLY A 103 13.19 -7.71 2.57
N ILE A 104 14.13 -8.20 1.78
CA ILE A 104 13.91 -8.64 0.39
C ILE A 104 12.89 -9.80 0.27
N GLU A 105 12.67 -10.55 1.36
CA GLU A 105 11.79 -11.71 1.36
C GLU A 105 10.30 -11.32 1.25
N ASN A 106 9.89 -10.24 1.95
CA ASN A 106 8.53 -9.71 1.87
C ASN A 106 8.22 -9.21 0.47
N ALA A 107 9.17 -8.51 -0.09
CA ALA A 107 9.11 -7.98 -1.42
C ALA A 107 9.00 -9.08 -2.49
N LYS A 108 9.81 -10.14 -2.39
CA LYS A 108 9.74 -11.32 -3.27
C LYS A 108 8.41 -12.07 -3.14
N LEU A 109 7.84 -12.13 -1.93
CA LEU A 109 6.53 -12.75 -1.74
C LEU A 109 5.44 -11.95 -2.44
N LEU A 110 5.52 -10.61 -2.39
CA LEU A 110 4.58 -9.73 -3.08
C LEU A 110 4.71 -9.83 -4.61
N GLU A 111 5.93 -9.99 -5.16
CA GLU A 111 6.14 -10.24 -6.58
C GLU A 111 5.49 -11.56 -7.03
N LEU A 112 5.71 -12.65 -6.28
CA LEU A 112 5.10 -13.93 -6.58
C LEU A 112 3.57 -13.90 -6.43
N LEU A 113 3.05 -13.11 -5.50
CA LEU A 113 1.62 -12.89 -5.36
C LEU A 113 1.04 -12.17 -6.60
N HIS A 114 1.73 -11.13 -7.07
CA HIS A 114 1.36 -10.44 -8.31
C HIS A 114 1.32 -11.42 -9.49
N ASP A 115 2.36 -12.23 -9.66
CA ASP A 115 2.44 -13.21 -10.75
C ASP A 115 1.36 -14.29 -10.64
N ALA A 116 1.04 -14.74 -9.43
CA ALA A 116 -0.02 -15.74 -9.22
C ALA A 116 -1.42 -15.20 -9.52
N VAL A 117 -1.69 -13.93 -9.21
CA VAL A 117 -2.99 -13.28 -9.49
C VAL A 117 -3.20 -13.09 -11.00
N LEU A 118 -2.15 -12.71 -11.71
CA LEU A 118 -2.21 -12.37 -13.13
C LEU A 118 -1.74 -13.52 -14.05
N ALA A 119 -1.58 -14.73 -13.52
CA ALA A 119 -1.13 -15.89 -14.28
C ALA A 119 -2.07 -16.26 -15.44
N ASP A 120 -3.37 -16.12 -15.22
CA ASP A 120 -4.39 -16.37 -16.23
C ASP A 120 -4.75 -15.06 -16.96
N ALA A 121 -4.28 -14.91 -18.18
CA ALA A 121 -4.50 -13.73 -19.01
C ALA A 121 -5.98 -13.57 -19.44
N GLU A 122 -6.79 -14.61 -19.39
CA GLU A 122 -8.23 -14.56 -19.70
C GLU A 122 -9.07 -14.20 -18.47
N SER A 123 -8.48 -14.24 -17.28
CA SER A 123 -9.12 -13.87 -16.02
C SER A 123 -9.38 -12.37 -15.96
N LYS A 124 -10.48 -11.99 -15.28
CA LYS A 124 -10.74 -10.58 -14.89
C LYS A 124 -9.97 -10.15 -13.64
N ALA A 125 -9.03 -10.97 -13.19
CA ALA A 125 -8.22 -10.69 -12.03
C ALA A 125 -7.46 -9.36 -12.14
N SER A 126 -7.27 -8.68 -11.02
CA SER A 126 -6.53 -7.43 -11.00
C SER A 126 -5.69 -7.27 -9.73
N PHE A 127 -4.57 -6.56 -9.88
CA PHE A 127 -3.63 -6.28 -8.82
C PHE A 127 -3.43 -4.77 -8.70
N TYR A 128 -3.90 -4.19 -7.60
CA TYR A 128 -3.82 -2.75 -7.32
C TYR A 128 -2.79 -2.51 -6.22
N VAL A 129 -1.89 -1.55 -6.46
CA VAL A 129 -0.92 -1.11 -5.45
C VAL A 129 -1.08 0.37 -5.22
N PHE A 130 -1.31 0.74 -3.97
CA PHE A 130 -1.33 2.12 -3.48
C PHE A 130 -0.02 2.37 -2.73
N TYR A 131 0.75 3.36 -3.15
CA TYR A 131 2.06 3.62 -2.56
C TYR A 131 2.37 5.12 -2.50
N ASP A 132 3.32 5.47 -1.64
CA ASP A 132 3.82 6.83 -1.49
C ASP A 132 5.30 6.87 -1.92
N GLU A 133 5.54 7.43 -3.11
CA GLU A 133 6.90 7.54 -3.65
C GLU A 133 7.79 8.42 -2.76
N LEU A 134 7.22 9.42 -2.06
CA LEU A 134 7.97 10.31 -1.18
C LEU A 134 8.46 9.61 0.09
N GLN A 135 7.78 8.55 0.51
CA GLN A 135 8.17 7.75 1.66
C GLN A 135 9.10 6.59 1.29
N SER A 136 9.26 6.30 -0.01
CA SER A 136 10.15 5.25 -0.53
C SER A 136 11.65 5.60 -0.41
N VAL A 137 12.01 6.80 0.03
CA VAL A 137 13.40 7.31 0.10
C VAL A 137 14.32 6.45 0.99
N GLN A 138 13.77 5.54 1.77
CA GLN A 138 14.52 4.67 2.68
C GLN A 138 14.79 3.25 2.14
N THR A 139 14.31 2.91 0.95
CA THR A 139 14.51 1.59 0.36
C THR A 139 15.03 1.73 -1.07
N ASP A 140 16.22 1.21 -1.34
CA ASP A 140 16.80 1.11 -2.68
C ASP A 140 16.07 0.10 -3.58
N TRP A 141 15.00 -0.52 -3.08
CA TRP A 141 14.30 -1.57 -3.78
C TRP A 141 12.83 -1.23 -4.01
N VAL A 142 12.45 -1.15 -5.27
CA VAL A 142 11.06 -1.00 -5.72
C VAL A 142 10.68 -2.25 -6.51
N PRO A 143 9.58 -2.93 -6.20
CA PRO A 143 9.12 -4.09 -6.95
C PRO A 143 9.03 -3.81 -8.46
N LYS A 144 9.46 -4.78 -9.26
CA LYS A 144 9.45 -4.64 -10.73
C LYS A 144 8.06 -4.35 -11.29
N PHE A 145 7.01 -4.93 -10.72
CA PHE A 145 5.63 -4.70 -11.15
C PHE A 145 5.17 -3.26 -10.88
N ILE A 146 5.77 -2.55 -9.90
CA ILE A 146 5.52 -1.11 -9.71
C ILE A 146 6.24 -0.32 -10.81
N LEU A 147 7.48 -0.67 -11.13
CA LEU A 147 8.27 0.00 -12.16
C LEU A 147 7.67 -0.20 -13.57
N ASN A 148 7.15 -1.38 -13.84
CA ASN A 148 6.63 -1.80 -15.16
C ASN A 148 5.10 -1.73 -15.24
N ALA A 149 4.44 -1.07 -14.31
CA ALA A 149 2.98 -1.01 -14.28
C ALA A 149 2.42 -0.36 -15.57
N GLU A 150 1.51 -1.06 -16.24
CA GLU A 150 0.85 -0.60 -17.47
C GLU A 150 -0.01 0.65 -17.22
N CYS A 151 -0.61 0.76 -16.03
CA CYS A 151 -1.41 1.89 -15.65
C CYS A 151 -0.89 2.52 -14.36
N ARG A 152 -0.56 3.81 -14.43
CA ARG A 152 -0.12 4.61 -13.29
C ARG A 152 -1.03 5.81 -13.13
N LEU A 153 -1.60 5.94 -11.94
CA LEU A 153 -2.38 7.11 -11.55
C LEU A 153 -1.65 7.83 -10.43
N THR A 154 -1.65 9.15 -10.47
CA THR A 154 -1.06 9.97 -9.41
C THR A 154 -2.12 10.85 -8.76
N LEU A 155 -2.19 10.78 -7.42
CA LEU A 155 -3.07 11.62 -6.62
C LEU A 155 -2.29 12.86 -6.19
N HIS A 156 -2.71 14.02 -6.64
CA HIS A 156 -1.99 15.28 -6.42
C HIS A 156 -2.55 16.11 -5.27
N ARG A 157 -3.82 15.89 -4.88
CA ARG A 157 -4.47 16.75 -3.88
C ARG A 157 -4.34 16.18 -2.48
N ASN A 158 -3.75 16.96 -1.58
CA ASN A 158 -3.78 16.64 -0.15
C ASN A 158 -5.16 16.98 0.42
N CYS A 159 -5.83 15.98 0.98
CA CYS A 159 -7.18 16.11 1.56
C CYS A 159 -7.17 16.02 3.10
N ARG A 160 -6.01 15.82 3.71
CA ARG A 160 -5.86 15.63 5.17
C ARG A 160 -5.26 16.86 5.86
N ASN A 161 -4.21 17.41 5.28
CA ASN A 161 -3.45 18.50 5.88
C ASN A 161 -3.91 19.85 5.34
N THR A 162 -3.74 20.88 6.16
CA THR A 162 -3.91 22.25 5.70
C THR A 162 -2.81 22.65 4.73
N GLU A 163 -3.04 23.71 3.96
CA GLU A 163 -2.09 24.26 2.98
C GLU A 163 -0.72 24.55 3.63
N ASN A 164 -0.70 25.29 4.74
CA ASN A 164 0.53 25.64 5.44
C ASN A 164 1.33 24.42 5.93
N ILE A 165 0.66 23.38 6.43
CA ILE A 165 1.34 22.13 6.83
C ILE A 165 1.92 21.42 5.61
N SER A 166 1.18 21.33 4.52
CA SER A 166 1.62 20.67 3.30
C SER A 166 2.81 21.40 2.67
N GLU A 167 2.77 22.73 2.61
CA GLU A 167 3.87 23.55 2.08
C GLU A 167 5.12 23.44 2.94
N THR A 168 4.99 23.49 4.26
CA THR A 168 6.12 23.34 5.18
C THR A 168 6.79 21.97 5.02
N ALA A 169 6.00 20.90 4.99
CA ALA A 169 6.51 19.54 4.81
C ALA A 169 7.21 19.34 3.46
N THR A 170 6.64 19.87 2.37
CA THR A 170 7.22 19.73 1.02
C THR A 170 8.38 20.66 0.76
N SER A 171 8.51 21.78 1.49
CA SER A 171 9.63 22.72 1.35
C SER A 171 10.99 22.08 1.67
N LEU A 172 11.01 21.12 2.59
CA LEU A 172 12.21 20.35 2.95
C LEU A 172 12.63 19.41 1.81
N LEU A 173 11.67 18.83 1.08
CA LEU A 173 11.92 17.92 -0.03
C LEU A 173 12.38 18.64 -1.29
N LYS A 174 11.91 19.86 -1.55
CA LYS A 174 12.31 20.68 -2.70
C LYS A 174 13.78 21.06 -2.70
N LYS A 175 14.45 21.05 -1.55
CA LYS A 175 15.88 21.38 -1.42
C LYS A 175 16.82 20.21 -1.73
N SER A 176 16.33 18.98 -1.73
CA SER A 176 17.18 17.79 -1.84
C SER A 176 17.30 17.22 -3.25
N GLU A 177 16.35 17.47 -4.15
CA GLU A 177 16.38 16.95 -5.53
C GLU A 177 15.56 17.82 -6.49
N ASN A 178 15.93 17.85 -7.77
CA ASN A 178 15.22 18.53 -8.88
C ASN A 178 13.85 17.89 -9.23
N ARG A 179 13.14 17.33 -8.25
CA ARG A 179 11.82 16.73 -8.46
C ARG A 179 10.74 17.76 -8.19
N THR A 180 10.04 18.16 -9.23
CA THR A 180 8.86 19.01 -9.14
C THR A 180 7.67 18.17 -8.67
N PHE A 181 7.48 18.08 -7.36
CA PHE A 181 6.26 17.46 -6.81
C PHE A 181 5.12 18.45 -6.97
N LEU A 182 4.21 18.16 -7.90
CA LEU A 182 2.94 18.89 -8.07
C LEU A 182 1.95 18.41 -6.99
N LEU A 183 2.23 18.69 -5.73
CA LEU A 183 1.25 18.48 -4.67
C LEU A 183 0.37 19.73 -4.60
N THR A 184 -0.90 19.58 -4.93
CA THR A 184 -1.87 20.64 -4.73
C THR A 184 -2.24 20.66 -3.25
N ALA A 185 -2.03 21.79 -2.60
CA ALA A 185 -2.41 21.99 -1.20
C ALA A 185 -3.91 21.79 -0.97
N GLY A 186 -4.29 21.45 0.25
CA GLY A 186 -5.69 21.35 0.67
C GLY A 186 -6.41 22.68 0.54
N ALA A 187 -7.75 22.64 0.58
CA ALA A 187 -8.59 23.82 0.45
C ALA A 187 -8.64 24.72 1.72
N ILE A 188 -7.96 24.33 2.79
CA ILE A 188 -7.98 25.01 4.09
C ILE A 188 -6.58 25.48 4.41
N THR A 189 -6.37 26.78 4.59
CA THR A 189 -5.06 27.40 4.84
C THR A 189 -4.47 26.96 6.18
N GLY A 190 -5.21 26.99 7.27
CA GLY A 190 -4.79 26.58 8.62
C GLY A 190 -3.76 27.51 9.26
N LYS A 191 -3.21 27.08 10.42
CA LYS A 191 -2.15 27.81 11.12
C LYS A 191 -0.77 27.48 10.52
N ILE A 192 0.14 28.43 10.59
CA ILE A 192 1.55 28.21 10.19
C ILE A 192 2.19 27.28 11.24
N PRO A 193 2.85 26.18 10.80
CA PRO A 193 3.58 25.30 11.71
C PRO A 193 4.73 26.04 12.41
N CYS A 194 4.93 25.77 13.69
CA CYS A 194 6.05 26.28 14.46
C CYS A 194 7.12 25.20 14.58
N LEU A 195 8.38 25.58 14.35
CA LEU A 195 9.55 24.73 14.61
C LEU A 195 10.11 25.08 15.98
N HIS A 196 10.15 24.08 16.86
CA HIS A 196 10.77 24.20 18.18
C HIS A 196 12.11 23.46 18.16
N PHE A 197 13.18 24.20 18.49
CA PHE A 197 14.51 23.61 18.66
C PHE A 197 14.74 23.40 20.15
N CYS A 198 14.99 22.17 20.55
CA CYS A 198 15.33 21.81 21.92
C CYS A 198 16.78 21.36 21.98
N GLU A 199 17.51 21.81 23.00
CA GLU A 199 18.92 21.43 23.21
C GLU A 199 19.03 19.97 23.72
N ASP A 200 18.01 19.49 24.43
CA ASP A 200 17.93 18.13 24.97
C ASP A 200 16.58 17.47 24.68
N VAL A 201 16.59 16.13 24.53
CA VAL A 201 15.36 15.33 24.33
C VAL A 201 14.38 15.45 25.51
N GLY A 202 14.87 15.76 26.73
CA GLY A 202 14.06 15.97 27.92
C GLY A 202 13.33 17.31 28.00
N SER A 203 13.69 18.28 27.14
CA SER A 203 13.07 19.62 27.10
C SER A 203 11.98 19.75 26.04
N SER A 204 11.58 18.66 25.39
CA SER A 204 10.61 18.60 24.26
C SER A 204 9.16 18.31 24.68
N ILE A 205 8.76 18.68 25.91
CA ILE A 205 7.36 18.54 26.38
C ILE A 205 6.73 19.91 26.53
#